data_a58aa9e293176013743fb7d5b119672d
#
_entry.id   a58aa9e293176013743fb7d5b119672d
#
_cell.length_a   1.000
_cell.length_b   1.000
_cell.length_c   1.000
_cell.angle_alpha   90.00
_cell.angle_beta   90.00
_cell.angle_gamma   90.00
#
_symmetry.space_group_name_H-M   'P 1'
#
loop_
_entity.id
_entity.type
_entity.pdbx_description
1 polymer ?
#
loop_
_entity_poly.entity_id
_entity_poly.type
_entity_poly.pdbx_seq_one_letter_code
_entity_poly.pdbx_strand_id
1 'polypeptide(L)'
;MLFLLLLAGCLYLADRLVERKDSREKNGDYFAAAPKADVLLLGSSHMINGINPAVLYENFGIASYNLGGHGNVLPVTYWEFVNALDYGTPKYVVIDTYLLEKDYQYLNVMTDAESDADRSAAIDQ
;
A
#
# COMPACT_ATOMS: atom_id res chain seq x y z
N MET A 1 4.86 40.47 10.56
CA MET A 1 5.22 39.29 11.36
C MET A 1 4.02 38.41 11.72
N LEU A 2 2.94 38.98 12.27
CA LEU A 2 1.72 38.22 12.63
C LEU A 2 1.09 37.48 11.43
N PHE A 3 1.02 38.13 10.27
CA PHE A 3 0.49 37.50 9.03
C PHE A 3 1.27 36.24 8.61
N LEU A 4 2.59 36.28 8.68
CA LEU A 4 3.45 35.14 8.32
C LEU A 4 3.27 33.98 9.31
N LEU A 5 3.06 34.24 10.59
CA LEU A 5 2.79 33.23 11.60
C LEU A 5 1.41 32.59 11.38
N LEU A 6 0.40 33.39 11.06
CA LEU A 6 -0.93 32.88 10.74
C LEU A 6 -0.91 32.04 9.45
N LEU A 7 -0.21 32.50 8.41
CA LEU A 7 -0.07 31.76 7.17
C LEU A 7 0.63 30.42 7.39
N ALA A 8 1.74 30.42 8.12
CA ALA A 8 2.46 29.18 8.46
C ALA A 8 1.59 28.21 9.27
N GLY A 9 0.82 28.73 10.23
CA GLY A 9 -0.14 27.93 10.99
C GLY A 9 -1.24 27.33 10.12
N CYS A 10 -1.81 28.12 9.20
CA CYS A 10 -2.81 27.61 8.25
C CYS A 10 -2.24 26.55 7.31
N LEU A 11 -1.04 26.76 6.78
CA LEU A 11 -0.38 25.78 5.91
C LEU A 11 -0.07 24.48 6.67
N TYR A 12 0.42 24.58 7.90
CA TYR A 12 0.65 23.40 8.74
C TYR A 12 -0.63 22.62 9.03
N LEU A 13 -1.73 23.32 9.37
CA LEU A 13 -3.02 22.68 9.59
C LEU A 13 -3.58 22.05 8.32
N ALA A 14 -3.44 22.72 7.18
CA ALA A 14 -3.87 22.20 5.89
C ALA A 14 -3.09 20.93 5.52
N ASP A 15 -1.76 20.93 5.71
CA ASP A 15 -0.91 19.76 5.50
C ASP A 15 -1.38 18.57 6.33
N ARG A 16 -1.62 18.77 7.62
CA ARG A 16 -2.14 17.74 8.52
C ARG A 16 -3.53 17.20 8.14
N LEU A 17 -4.41 18.06 7.64
CA LEU A 17 -5.76 17.67 7.22
C LEU A 17 -5.78 16.91 5.89
N VAL A 18 -4.79 17.18 5.03
CA VAL A 18 -4.68 16.57 3.68
C VAL A 18 -3.68 15.42 3.65
N GLU A 19 -2.94 15.22 4.74
CA GLU A 19 -1.96 14.12 4.85
C GLU A 19 -2.64 12.79 4.51
N ARG A 20 -2.22 12.20 3.39
CA ARG A 20 -2.69 10.88 3.00
C ARG A 20 -1.99 9.84 3.86
N LYS A 21 -2.76 8.91 4.41
CA LYS A 21 -2.16 7.70 4.98
C LYS A 21 -1.33 7.01 3.92
N ASP A 22 -0.06 6.79 4.19
CA ASP A 22 0.77 6.00 3.31
C ASP A 22 0.36 4.51 3.38
N SER A 23 0.88 3.71 2.47
CA SER A 23 0.57 2.26 2.43
C SER A 23 0.97 1.56 3.72
N ARG A 24 2.00 2.04 4.40
CA ARG A 24 2.51 1.47 5.64
C ARG A 24 1.55 1.67 6.81
N GLU A 25 0.99 2.87 6.94
CA GLU A 25 -0.03 3.16 7.95
C GLU A 25 -1.32 2.37 7.70
N LYS A 26 -1.72 2.27 6.43
CA LYS A 26 -2.87 1.50 6.01
C LYS A 26 -2.72 0.02 6.35
N ASN A 27 -1.57 -0.56 6.08
CA ASN A 27 -1.28 -1.95 6.41
C ASN A 27 -1.21 -2.14 7.93
N GLY A 28 -0.65 -1.17 8.66
CA GLY A 28 -0.66 -1.13 10.11
C GLY A 28 -2.08 -1.12 10.70
N ASP A 29 -3.00 -0.36 10.13
CA ASP A 29 -4.41 -0.34 10.52
C ASP A 29 -5.07 -1.71 10.31
N TYR A 30 -4.74 -2.42 9.20
CA TYR A 30 -5.22 -3.79 8.98
C TYR A 30 -4.76 -4.72 10.10
N PHE A 31 -3.47 -4.75 10.36
CA PHE A 31 -2.90 -5.65 11.36
C PHE A 31 -3.35 -5.32 12.80
N ALA A 32 -3.56 -4.04 13.10
CA ALA A 32 -4.03 -3.61 14.42
C ALA A 32 -5.52 -3.91 14.66
N ALA A 33 -6.36 -3.79 13.64
CA ALA A 33 -7.80 -3.99 13.76
C ALA A 33 -8.24 -5.44 13.56
N ALA A 34 -7.36 -6.32 13.04
CA ALA A 34 -7.68 -7.71 12.66
C ALA A 34 -9.03 -7.81 11.92
N PRO A 35 -9.21 -7.10 10.80
CA PRO A 35 -10.48 -7.00 10.14
C PRO A 35 -10.93 -8.38 9.64
N LYS A 36 -12.21 -8.66 9.80
CA LYS A 36 -12.84 -9.87 9.26
C LYS A 36 -13.18 -9.66 7.79
N ALA A 37 -12.17 -9.54 6.96
CA ALA A 37 -12.37 -9.46 5.52
C ALA A 37 -12.55 -10.86 4.93
N ASP A 38 -13.60 -11.04 4.14
CA ASP A 38 -13.82 -12.27 3.37
C ASP A 38 -12.87 -12.34 2.16
N VAL A 39 -12.54 -11.18 1.62
CA VAL A 39 -11.68 -11.04 0.44
C VAL A 39 -10.50 -10.14 0.75
N LEU A 40 -9.30 -10.63 0.49
CA LEU A 40 -8.06 -9.87 0.58
C LEU A 40 -7.60 -9.48 -0.82
N LEU A 41 -7.36 -8.18 -1.03
CA LEU A 41 -6.89 -7.62 -2.29
C LEU A 41 -5.42 -7.25 -2.13
N LEU A 42 -4.55 -7.83 -2.96
CA LEU A 42 -3.10 -7.71 -2.86
C LEU A 42 -2.49 -7.29 -4.19
N GLY A 43 -1.42 -6.51 -4.14
CA GLY A 43 -0.70 -6.14 -5.35
C GLY A 43 -0.17 -4.72 -5.37
N SER A 44 0.01 -4.20 -6.57
CA SER A 44 0.64 -2.93 -6.85
C SER A 44 -0.32 -1.72 -6.74
N SER A 45 0.10 -0.61 -7.30
CA SER A 45 -0.73 0.59 -7.47
C SER A 45 -2.01 0.33 -8.30
N HIS A 46 -2.03 -0.68 -9.15
CA HIS A 46 -3.24 -1.06 -9.89
C HIS A 46 -4.31 -1.59 -8.93
N MET A 47 -3.94 -2.39 -7.95
CA MET A 47 -4.88 -2.88 -6.96
C MET A 47 -5.40 -1.75 -6.07
N ILE A 48 -4.50 -0.92 -5.50
CA ILE A 48 -4.91 0.12 -4.55
C ILE A 48 -5.77 1.21 -5.20
N ASN A 49 -5.51 1.54 -6.48
CA ASN A 49 -6.25 2.57 -7.20
C ASN A 49 -7.43 2.00 -8.00
N GLY A 50 -7.39 0.72 -8.37
CA GLY A 50 -8.37 0.10 -9.25
C GLY A 50 -9.58 -0.48 -8.54
N ILE A 51 -9.43 -0.92 -7.28
CA ILE A 51 -10.50 -1.59 -6.55
C ILE A 51 -10.78 -0.88 -5.23
N ASN A 52 -12.01 -0.38 -5.09
CA ASN A 52 -12.47 0.25 -3.85
C ASN A 52 -13.30 -0.76 -3.01
N PRO A 53 -12.82 -1.17 -1.82
CA PRO A 53 -13.53 -2.07 -0.93
C PRO A 53 -14.92 -1.59 -0.52
N ALA A 54 -15.11 -0.28 -0.34
CA ALA A 54 -16.41 0.27 0.03
C ALA A 54 -17.46 0.03 -1.06
N VAL A 55 -17.09 0.20 -2.34
CA VAL A 55 -17.97 -0.07 -3.49
C VAL A 55 -18.35 -1.55 -3.57
N LEU A 56 -17.40 -2.47 -3.26
CA LEU A 56 -17.69 -3.90 -3.21
C LEU A 56 -18.68 -4.24 -2.10
N TYR A 57 -18.53 -3.60 -0.96
CA TYR A 57 -19.45 -3.81 0.15
C TYR A 57 -20.85 -3.24 -0.12
N GLU A 58 -20.93 -2.00 -0.59
CA GLU A 58 -22.20 -1.32 -0.85
C GLU A 58 -23.04 -2.00 -1.93
N ASN A 59 -22.41 -2.46 -3.03
CA ASN A 59 -23.13 -3.03 -4.16
C ASN A 59 -23.34 -4.55 -4.06
N PHE A 60 -22.46 -5.27 -3.37
CA PHE A 60 -22.43 -6.73 -3.41
C PHE A 60 -22.37 -7.38 -2.03
N GLY A 61 -22.26 -6.60 -0.94
CA GLY A 61 -22.10 -7.12 0.42
C GLY A 61 -20.76 -7.83 0.65
N ILE A 62 -19.77 -7.60 -0.21
CA ILE A 62 -18.47 -8.26 -0.12
C ILE A 62 -17.57 -7.50 0.86
N ALA A 63 -17.33 -8.10 2.02
CA ALA A 63 -16.36 -7.58 2.98
C ALA A 63 -14.94 -7.83 2.47
N SER A 64 -14.27 -6.80 2.01
CA SER A 64 -12.92 -6.89 1.46
C SER A 64 -11.97 -5.88 2.10
N TYR A 65 -10.69 -6.19 2.09
CA TYR A 65 -9.63 -5.27 2.49
C TYR A 65 -8.57 -5.16 1.41
N ASN A 66 -8.15 -3.93 1.09
CA ASN A 66 -7.16 -3.68 0.05
C ASN A 66 -5.80 -3.37 0.67
N LEU A 67 -4.89 -4.34 0.65
CA LEU A 67 -3.50 -4.25 1.08
C LEU A 67 -2.54 -3.84 -0.06
N GLY A 68 -3.05 -3.59 -1.27
CA GLY A 68 -2.23 -3.11 -2.38
C GLY A 68 -1.46 -1.84 -2.02
N GLY A 69 -0.27 -1.68 -2.56
CA GLY A 69 0.63 -0.55 -2.31
C GLY A 69 1.30 0.01 -3.56
N HIS A 70 1.65 1.29 -3.52
CA HIS A 70 2.42 1.89 -4.60
C HIS A 70 3.83 1.28 -4.65
N GLY A 71 4.23 0.81 -5.84
CA GLY A 71 5.53 0.18 -6.03
C GLY A 71 5.69 -1.22 -5.42
N ASN A 72 4.62 -1.80 -4.85
CA ASN A 72 4.68 -3.17 -4.35
C ASN A 72 5.06 -4.13 -5.48
N VAL A 73 6.11 -4.89 -5.23
CA VAL A 73 6.57 -5.98 -6.08
C VAL A 73 6.11 -7.31 -5.51
N LEU A 74 6.17 -8.37 -6.31
CA LEU A 74 5.66 -9.68 -5.91
C LEU A 74 6.22 -10.21 -4.57
N PRO A 75 7.51 -10.09 -4.25
CA PRO A 75 8.03 -10.49 -2.94
C PRO A 75 7.39 -9.73 -1.77
N VAL A 76 7.15 -8.42 -1.91
CA VAL A 76 6.46 -7.61 -0.89
C VAL A 76 5.02 -8.07 -0.73
N THR A 77 4.30 -8.24 -1.84
CA THR A 77 2.93 -8.77 -1.86
C THR A 77 2.83 -10.15 -1.19
N TYR A 78 3.81 -11.02 -1.42
CA TYR A 78 3.87 -12.33 -0.77
C TYR A 78 4.00 -12.21 0.75
N TRP A 79 4.90 -11.37 1.24
CA TRP A 79 5.10 -11.19 2.67
C TRP A 79 3.92 -10.48 3.35
N GLU A 80 3.27 -9.54 2.66
CA GLU A 80 2.01 -8.93 3.14
C GLU A 80 0.93 -10.00 3.30
N PHE A 81 0.81 -10.91 2.33
CA PHE A 81 -0.13 -12.02 2.42
C PHE A 81 0.18 -12.96 3.60
N VAL A 82 1.44 -13.39 3.73
CA VAL A 82 1.86 -14.27 4.83
C VAL A 82 1.56 -13.61 6.18
N ASN A 83 1.93 -12.36 6.36
CA ASN A 83 1.63 -11.62 7.58
C ASN A 83 0.12 -11.46 7.83
N ALA A 84 -0.67 -11.26 6.78
CA ALA A 84 -2.12 -11.12 6.92
C ALA A 84 -2.79 -12.39 7.45
N LEU A 85 -2.24 -13.57 7.15
CA LEU A 85 -2.76 -14.86 7.63
C LEU A 85 -2.65 -15.03 9.14
N ASP A 86 -1.71 -14.35 9.80
CA ASP A 86 -1.58 -14.36 11.27
C ASP A 86 -2.76 -13.65 11.96
N TYR A 87 -3.46 -12.77 11.25
CA TYR A 87 -4.56 -11.96 11.78
C TYR A 87 -5.94 -12.43 11.34
N GLY A 88 -6.02 -13.27 10.32
CA GLY A 88 -7.28 -13.81 9.85
C GLY A 88 -7.10 -14.67 8.60
N THR A 89 -8.09 -15.51 8.33
CA THR A 89 -8.09 -16.37 7.14
C THR A 89 -9.15 -15.87 6.16
N PRO A 90 -8.76 -15.15 5.10
CA PRO A 90 -9.70 -14.71 4.07
C PRO A 90 -10.26 -15.92 3.31
N LYS A 91 -11.49 -15.83 2.82
CA LYS A 91 -12.09 -16.87 1.96
C LYS A 91 -11.51 -16.83 0.55
N TYR A 92 -11.17 -15.64 0.09
CA TYR A 92 -10.61 -15.40 -1.24
C TYR A 92 -9.47 -14.41 -1.17
N VAL A 93 -8.51 -14.62 -2.06
CA VAL A 93 -7.38 -13.69 -2.27
C VAL A 93 -7.35 -13.30 -3.73
N VAL A 94 -7.33 -12.02 -4.01
CA VAL A 94 -7.20 -11.45 -5.36
C VAL A 94 -5.83 -10.79 -5.44
N ILE A 95 -5.03 -11.21 -6.41
CA ILE A 95 -3.67 -10.71 -6.61
C ILE A 95 -3.57 -10.04 -7.97
N ASP A 96 -3.04 -8.82 -8.00
CA ASP A 96 -2.67 -8.13 -9.21
C ASP A 96 -1.46 -8.81 -9.86
N THR A 97 -1.64 -9.28 -11.09
CA THR A 97 -0.61 -9.99 -11.84
C THR A 97 0.19 -9.10 -12.80
N TYR A 98 -0.02 -7.79 -12.76
CA TYR A 98 0.67 -6.84 -13.64
C TYR A 98 2.20 -7.00 -13.62
N LEU A 99 2.76 -7.28 -12.46
CA LEU A 99 4.20 -7.46 -12.28
C LEU A 99 4.72 -8.83 -12.78
N LEU A 100 3.83 -9.77 -13.11
CA LEU A 100 4.20 -11.08 -13.67
C LEU A 100 4.40 -11.03 -15.19
N GLU A 101 3.82 -10.04 -15.87
CA GLU A 101 3.88 -9.94 -17.34
C GLU A 101 5.18 -9.38 -17.86
N LYS A 102 6.03 -8.81 -17.02
CA LYS A 102 7.25 -8.12 -17.43
C LYS A 102 8.45 -8.65 -16.66
N ASP A 103 9.58 -8.70 -17.35
CA ASP A 103 10.90 -8.92 -16.76
C ASP A 103 11.27 -7.71 -15.88
N TYR A 104 10.53 -7.53 -14.79
CA TYR A 104 10.82 -6.48 -13.83
C TYR A 104 12.12 -6.83 -13.10
N GLN A 105 13.08 -5.97 -13.23
CA GLN A 105 14.21 -5.98 -12.32
C GLN A 105 13.69 -5.43 -10.98
N TYR A 106 13.21 -6.31 -10.13
CA TYR A 106 12.61 -5.97 -8.83
C TYR A 106 13.48 -5.02 -8.01
N LEU A 107 14.79 -5.15 -8.13
CA LEU A 107 15.73 -4.29 -7.43
C LEU A 107 15.59 -2.82 -7.87
N ASN A 108 15.42 -2.54 -9.16
CA ASN A 108 15.23 -1.18 -9.67
C ASN A 108 13.94 -0.55 -9.15
N VAL A 109 12.87 -1.34 -9.09
CA VAL A 109 11.57 -0.86 -8.60
C VAL A 109 11.62 -0.57 -7.10
N MET A 110 12.33 -1.40 -6.33
CA MET A 110 12.42 -1.23 -4.87
C MET A 110 13.37 -0.10 -4.44
N THR A 111 14.41 0.15 -5.20
CA THR A 111 15.46 1.10 -4.80
C THR A 111 15.41 2.42 -5.57
N ASP A 112 14.55 2.52 -6.58
CA ASP A 112 14.51 3.63 -7.54
C ASP A 112 15.90 3.94 -8.13
N ALA A 113 16.71 2.89 -8.29
CA ALA A 113 18.12 2.99 -8.63
C ALA A 113 18.30 3.00 -10.16
N GLU A 114 18.97 4.00 -10.67
CA GLU A 114 19.25 4.14 -12.11
C GLU A 114 20.47 3.34 -12.56
N SER A 115 21.35 2.95 -11.64
CA SER A 115 22.60 2.25 -11.93
C SER A 115 22.86 1.07 -10.99
N ASP A 116 23.77 0.17 -11.39
CA ASP A 116 24.20 -0.96 -10.56
C ASP A 116 24.95 -0.51 -9.29
N ALA A 117 25.62 0.64 -9.36
CA ALA A 117 26.30 1.23 -8.21
C ALA A 117 25.28 1.73 -7.17
N ASP A 118 24.20 2.37 -7.63
CA ASP A 118 23.14 2.86 -6.74
C ASP A 118 22.38 1.71 -6.09
N ARG A 119 22.20 0.59 -6.82
CA ARG A 119 21.58 -0.63 -6.28
C ARG A 119 22.42 -1.25 -5.17
N SER A 120 23.73 -1.35 -5.38
CA SER A 120 24.64 -1.90 -4.38
C SER A 120 24.63 -1.06 -3.11
N ALA A 121 24.66 0.27 -3.24
CA ALA A 121 24.59 1.20 -2.12
C ALA A 121 23.26 1.12 -1.35
N ALA A 122 22.15 0.81 -2.01
CA ALA A 122 20.84 0.65 -1.36
C ALA A 122 20.68 -0.68 -0.62
N ILE A 123 21.43 -1.72 -1.00
CA ILE A 123 21.41 -3.03 -0.34
C ILE A 123 22.28 -3.02 0.92
N ASP A 124 23.34 -2.22 0.96
CA ASP A 124 24.30 -2.17 2.05
C ASP A 124 23.84 -1.28 3.24
N GLN A 125 22.65 -0.68 3.18
CA GLN A 125 22.02 0.11 4.24
C GLN A 125 21.00 -0.70 5.04
#